data_e8f249f8ad9ded0a0d55aa65001f7063
#
_entry.id   e8f249f8ad9ded0a0d55aa65001f7063
#
_cell.length_a   1.000
_cell.length_b   1.000
_cell.length_c   1.000
_cell.angle_alpha   90.00
_cell.angle_beta   90.00
_cell.angle_gamma   90.00
#
_symmetry.space_group_name_H-M   'P 1'
#
loop_
_entity.id
_entity.type
_entity.pdbx_description
1 polymer ?
#
loop_
_entity_poly.entity_id
_entity_poly.type
_entity_poly.pdbx_seq_one_letter_code
_entity_poly.pdbx_strand_id
1 'polypeptide(L)'
;MTGTIINIIAVWVGGAIGMLFGSRIPERFKNTVIAGMGLFTGVMGVQMFLKSENQLIVLGAMILGTLLGEWWRIEDGLQAIGQALEKRFSRDSETGAGSRFVRGFMVASLLFCIGPMAILGSIQDGLTGDYNLLAVKSTLDGFASIAFASTLGVGVLFSSVILLIYQGGISLLAGTLSTIITDPMMNEMTATGGVILVGLAFSNLLEIKKIRVGNFLPALAVAPLIVWIIAKF
;
A
#
# COMPACT_ATOMS: atom_id res chain seq x y z
N MET A 1 -8.26 17.19 -3.81
CA MET A 1 -7.45 16.20 -4.57
C MET A 1 -6.01 16.64 -4.86
N THR A 2 -5.62 17.79 -4.37
CA THR A 2 -4.25 18.35 -4.57
C THR A 2 -3.17 17.43 -4.01
N GLY A 3 -3.39 16.92 -2.80
CA GLY A 3 -2.45 16.00 -2.15
C GLY A 3 -2.22 14.68 -2.91
N THR A 4 -3.28 14.13 -3.51
CA THR A 4 -3.15 12.92 -4.34
C THR A 4 -2.25 13.18 -5.56
N ILE A 5 -2.41 14.33 -6.21
CA ILE A 5 -1.58 14.73 -7.37
C ILE A 5 -0.13 14.90 -6.94
N ILE A 6 0.11 15.58 -5.80
CA ILE A 6 1.46 15.76 -5.24
C ILE A 6 2.10 14.39 -4.98
N ASN A 7 1.34 13.44 -4.43
CA ASN A 7 1.84 12.10 -4.15
C ASN A 7 2.22 11.34 -5.43
N ILE A 8 1.39 11.39 -6.46
CA ILE A 8 1.69 10.80 -7.77
C ILE A 8 2.98 11.38 -8.34
N ILE A 9 3.13 12.71 -8.32
CA ILE A 9 4.33 13.39 -8.81
C ILE A 9 5.56 12.96 -7.99
N ALA A 10 5.45 12.89 -6.66
CA ALA A 10 6.54 12.45 -5.79
C ALA A 10 6.97 11.02 -6.09
N VAL A 11 6.03 10.09 -6.28
CA VAL A 11 6.29 8.70 -6.68
C VAL A 11 6.98 8.64 -8.05
N TRP A 12 6.55 9.46 -9.01
CA TRP A 12 7.15 9.49 -10.34
C TRP A 12 8.55 10.07 -10.33
N VAL A 13 8.75 11.19 -9.64
CA VAL A 13 10.09 11.83 -9.50
C VAL A 13 11.03 10.89 -8.75
N GLY A 14 10.60 10.37 -7.60
CA GLY A 14 11.39 9.41 -6.84
C GLY A 14 11.71 8.15 -7.63
N GLY A 15 10.71 7.58 -8.29
CA GLY A 15 10.88 6.40 -9.13
C GLY A 15 11.83 6.63 -10.32
N ALA A 16 11.73 7.78 -10.99
CA ALA A 16 12.65 8.14 -12.07
C ALA A 16 14.11 8.25 -11.59
N ILE A 17 14.31 8.95 -10.44
CA ILE A 17 15.63 9.02 -9.79
C ILE A 17 16.12 7.62 -9.45
N GLY A 18 15.28 6.80 -8.81
CA GLY A 18 15.61 5.42 -8.45
C GLY A 18 16.05 4.57 -9.65
N MET A 19 15.35 4.66 -10.79
CA MET A 19 15.70 3.94 -12.00
C MET A 19 17.03 4.41 -12.61
N LEU A 20 17.30 5.72 -12.61
CA LEU A 20 18.55 6.28 -13.12
C LEU A 20 19.76 5.75 -12.34
N PHE A 21 19.66 5.67 -11.03
CA PHE A 21 20.72 5.12 -10.19
C PHE A 21 20.70 3.58 -10.17
N GLY A 22 19.53 2.96 -10.25
CA GLY A 22 19.34 1.52 -10.17
C GLY A 22 20.10 0.73 -11.23
N SER A 23 20.27 1.29 -12.44
CA SER A 23 21.03 0.65 -13.53
C SER A 23 22.54 0.49 -13.23
N ARG A 24 23.06 1.29 -12.30
CA ARG A 24 24.49 1.29 -11.91
C ARG A 24 24.75 0.48 -10.63
N ILE A 25 23.70 0.01 -9.94
CA ILE A 25 23.83 -0.71 -8.68
C ILE A 25 23.95 -2.21 -8.97
N PRO A 26 25.04 -2.90 -8.51
CA PRO A 26 25.16 -4.33 -8.61
C PRO A 26 24.01 -5.07 -7.91
N GLU A 27 23.59 -6.23 -8.45
CA GLU A 27 22.46 -7.02 -7.92
C GLU A 27 22.62 -7.39 -6.43
N ARG A 28 23.86 -7.64 -5.97
CA ARG A 28 24.12 -7.91 -4.55
C ARG A 28 23.64 -6.77 -3.64
N PHE A 29 23.91 -5.52 -4.03
CA PHE A 29 23.47 -4.35 -3.26
C PHE A 29 21.96 -4.20 -3.32
N LYS A 30 21.32 -4.40 -4.48
CA LYS A 30 19.88 -4.35 -4.63
C LYS A 30 19.18 -5.34 -3.69
N ASN A 31 19.66 -6.59 -3.65
CA ASN A 31 19.09 -7.62 -2.77
C ASN A 31 19.24 -7.26 -1.29
N THR A 32 20.38 -6.68 -0.88
CA THR A 32 20.59 -6.22 0.50
C THR A 32 19.67 -5.04 0.83
N VAL A 33 19.47 -4.10 -0.09
CA VAL A 33 18.55 -2.97 0.07
C VAL A 33 17.10 -3.46 0.20
N ILE A 34 16.65 -4.38 -0.67
CA ILE A 34 15.31 -4.96 -0.59
C ILE A 34 15.10 -5.66 0.76
N ALA A 35 16.08 -6.44 1.22
CA ALA A 35 16.00 -7.10 2.52
C ALA A 35 15.89 -6.09 3.68
N GLY A 36 16.70 -5.02 3.65
CA GLY A 36 16.63 -3.95 4.64
C GLY A 36 15.27 -3.25 4.64
N MET A 37 14.73 -2.97 3.45
CA MET A 37 13.38 -2.40 3.30
C MET A 37 12.30 -3.37 3.81
N GLY A 38 12.45 -4.67 3.56
CA GLY A 38 11.54 -5.69 4.08
C GLY A 38 11.53 -5.70 5.61
N LEU A 39 12.69 -5.68 6.25
CA LEU A 39 12.81 -5.61 7.71
C LEU A 39 12.18 -4.31 8.25
N PHE A 40 12.48 -3.16 7.64
CA PHE A 40 11.90 -1.88 8.03
C PHE A 40 10.37 -1.89 7.90
N THR A 41 9.84 -2.37 6.78
CA THR A 41 8.39 -2.49 6.55
C THR A 41 7.73 -3.40 7.59
N GLY A 42 8.38 -4.51 7.94
CA GLY A 42 7.89 -5.41 8.99
C GLY A 42 7.83 -4.73 10.36
N VAL A 43 8.88 -3.99 10.76
CA VAL A 43 8.90 -3.23 12.02
C VAL A 43 7.83 -2.14 12.04
N MET A 44 7.64 -1.41 10.94
CA MET A 44 6.56 -0.43 10.80
C MET A 44 5.19 -1.09 10.93
N GLY A 45 5.01 -2.27 10.34
CA GLY A 45 3.77 -3.04 10.47
C GLY A 45 3.48 -3.42 11.93
N VAL A 46 4.49 -3.87 12.67
CA VAL A 46 4.35 -4.16 14.11
C VAL A 46 4.01 -2.90 14.90
N GLN A 47 4.68 -1.79 14.64
CA GLN A 47 4.38 -0.51 15.29
C GLN A 47 2.94 -0.05 15.03
N MET A 48 2.43 -0.26 13.83
CA MET A 48 1.04 0.06 13.48
C MET A 48 0.06 -0.88 14.21
N PHE A 49 0.36 -2.18 14.30
CA PHE A 49 -0.46 -3.15 15.02
C PHE A 49 -0.61 -2.82 16.50
N LEU A 50 0.43 -2.29 17.14
CA LEU A 50 0.40 -1.89 18.55
C LEU A 50 -0.53 -0.69 18.85
N LYS A 51 -1.12 -0.05 17.83
CA LYS A 51 -2.15 0.98 18.00
C LYS A 51 -3.56 0.41 18.20
N SER A 52 -3.73 -0.90 18.07
CA SER A 52 -5.02 -1.56 18.32
C SER A 52 -5.41 -1.43 19.79
N GLU A 53 -6.66 -1.05 20.01
CA GLU A 53 -7.30 -1.04 21.33
C GLU A 53 -7.92 -2.42 21.64
N ASN A 54 -8.27 -3.18 20.59
CA ASN A 54 -8.83 -4.53 20.74
C ASN A 54 -8.34 -5.47 19.63
N GLN A 55 -7.31 -6.21 19.92
CA GLN A 55 -6.67 -7.15 18.98
C GLN A 55 -7.61 -8.21 18.40
N LEU A 56 -8.73 -8.52 19.10
CA LEU A 56 -9.75 -9.45 18.58
C LEU A 56 -10.48 -8.88 17.37
N ILE A 57 -10.63 -7.55 17.31
CA ILE A 57 -11.20 -6.87 16.14
C ILE A 57 -10.27 -7.04 14.94
N VAL A 58 -8.97 -6.82 15.13
CA VAL A 58 -7.97 -7.04 14.07
C VAL A 58 -8.00 -8.50 13.60
N LEU A 59 -8.02 -9.46 14.52
CA LEU A 59 -8.09 -10.88 14.19
C LEU A 59 -9.35 -11.21 13.39
N GLY A 60 -10.52 -10.74 13.85
CA GLY A 60 -11.80 -10.92 13.16
C GLY A 60 -11.79 -10.28 11.77
N ALA A 61 -11.27 -9.05 11.67
CA ALA A 61 -11.13 -8.35 10.41
C ALA A 61 -10.22 -9.09 9.42
N MET A 62 -9.07 -9.62 9.90
CA MET A 62 -8.16 -10.40 9.08
C MET A 62 -8.83 -11.69 8.56
N ILE A 63 -9.53 -12.42 9.42
CA ILE A 63 -10.23 -13.66 9.01
C ILE A 63 -11.31 -13.35 7.96
N LEU A 64 -12.25 -12.46 8.29
CA LEU A 64 -13.37 -12.13 7.42
C LEU A 64 -12.92 -11.43 6.13
N GLY A 65 -11.98 -10.50 6.26
CA GLY A 65 -11.42 -9.77 5.12
C GLY A 65 -10.66 -10.68 4.17
N THR A 66 -9.90 -11.64 4.70
CA THR A 66 -9.20 -12.64 3.87
C THR A 66 -10.17 -13.53 3.11
N LEU A 67 -11.24 -14.00 3.77
CA LEU A 67 -12.27 -14.81 3.10
C LEU A 67 -12.93 -14.04 1.94
N LEU A 68 -13.26 -12.77 2.16
CA LEU A 68 -13.80 -11.89 1.13
C LEU A 68 -12.79 -11.66 -0.01
N GLY A 69 -11.54 -11.41 0.33
CA GLY A 69 -10.49 -11.17 -0.67
C GLY A 69 -10.15 -12.39 -1.52
N GLU A 70 -10.14 -13.59 -0.92
CA GLU A 70 -10.00 -14.85 -1.66
C GLU A 70 -11.21 -15.09 -2.57
N TRP A 71 -12.43 -14.81 -2.09
CA TRP A 71 -13.64 -14.94 -2.92
C TRP A 71 -13.62 -13.99 -4.13
N TRP A 72 -13.19 -12.73 -3.90
CA TRP A 72 -13.07 -11.75 -4.99
C TRP A 72 -11.77 -11.87 -5.79
N ARG A 73 -10.83 -12.72 -5.35
CA ARG A 73 -9.53 -12.94 -6.00
C ARG A 73 -8.76 -11.65 -6.24
N ILE A 74 -8.68 -10.79 -5.22
CA ILE A 74 -8.10 -9.44 -5.33
C ILE A 74 -6.62 -9.49 -5.72
N GLU A 75 -5.85 -10.41 -5.13
CA GLU A 75 -4.44 -10.63 -5.49
C GLU A 75 -4.29 -10.94 -6.99
N ASP A 76 -5.12 -11.86 -7.52
CA ASP A 76 -5.08 -12.24 -8.93
C ASP A 76 -5.44 -11.04 -9.82
N GLY A 77 -6.40 -10.20 -9.40
CA GLY A 77 -6.79 -8.96 -10.08
C GLY A 77 -5.64 -7.94 -10.13
N LEU A 78 -4.97 -7.69 -9.01
CA LEU A 78 -3.80 -6.80 -8.94
C LEU A 78 -2.66 -7.31 -9.82
N GLN A 79 -2.38 -8.63 -9.78
CA GLN A 79 -1.37 -9.24 -10.64
C GLN A 79 -1.73 -9.10 -12.12
N ALA A 80 -3.00 -9.31 -12.50
CA ALA A 80 -3.46 -9.16 -13.87
C ALA A 80 -3.29 -7.71 -14.38
N ILE A 81 -3.60 -6.72 -13.55
CA ILE A 81 -3.35 -5.30 -13.87
C ILE A 81 -1.85 -5.08 -14.07
N GLY A 82 -1.01 -5.54 -13.13
CA GLY A 82 0.43 -5.42 -13.25
C GLY A 82 0.97 -6.05 -14.54
N GLN A 83 0.52 -7.27 -14.88
CA GLN A 83 0.92 -7.96 -16.11
C GLN A 83 0.44 -7.24 -17.38
N ALA A 84 -0.78 -6.69 -17.35
CA ALA A 84 -1.31 -5.92 -18.49
C ALA A 84 -0.49 -4.64 -18.74
N LEU A 85 -0.12 -3.95 -17.67
CA LEU A 85 0.76 -2.77 -17.73
C LEU A 85 2.15 -3.15 -18.20
N GLU A 86 2.71 -4.23 -17.68
CA GLU A 86 4.01 -4.75 -18.10
C GLU A 86 4.07 -5.02 -19.59
N LYS A 87 3.11 -5.79 -20.13
CA LYS A 87 3.03 -6.11 -21.55
C LYS A 87 2.95 -4.88 -22.44
N ARG A 88 2.39 -3.79 -21.93
CA ARG A 88 2.20 -2.55 -22.71
C ARG A 88 3.39 -1.61 -22.63
N PHE A 89 4.10 -1.58 -21.51
CA PHE A 89 5.12 -0.57 -21.22
C PHE A 89 6.53 -1.11 -20.98
N SER A 90 6.67 -2.40 -20.68
CA SER A 90 7.98 -3.04 -20.54
C SER A 90 8.37 -3.77 -21.83
N ARG A 91 9.59 -3.51 -22.32
CA ARG A 91 10.16 -4.22 -23.47
C ARG A 91 10.97 -5.46 -23.06
N ASP A 92 11.21 -5.64 -21.77
CA ASP A 92 11.98 -6.76 -21.25
C ASP A 92 11.13 -8.02 -21.06
N SER A 93 11.69 -9.15 -21.48
CA SER A 93 11.01 -10.41 -21.75
C SER A 93 10.67 -11.27 -20.53
N GLU A 94 10.83 -10.80 -19.32
CA GLU A 94 10.37 -11.51 -18.13
C GLU A 94 8.89 -11.23 -17.90
N THR A 95 8.05 -11.98 -18.60
CA THR A 95 6.59 -11.87 -18.41
C THR A 95 6.12 -12.85 -17.35
N GLY A 96 5.30 -12.37 -16.42
CA GLY A 96 4.63 -13.22 -15.45
C GLY A 96 4.52 -12.60 -14.05
N ALA A 97 3.79 -13.27 -13.17
CA ALA A 97 3.56 -12.83 -11.79
C ALA A 97 4.85 -12.70 -10.94
N GLY A 98 5.94 -13.31 -11.39
CA GLY A 98 7.25 -13.24 -10.74
C GLY A 98 8.17 -12.16 -11.32
N SER A 99 7.72 -11.42 -12.34
CA SER A 99 8.54 -10.38 -12.95
C SER A 99 8.83 -9.25 -11.95
N ARG A 100 9.99 -8.58 -12.14
CA ARG A 100 10.35 -7.41 -11.32
C ARG A 100 9.30 -6.30 -11.44
N PHE A 101 8.73 -6.13 -12.63
CA PHE A 101 7.70 -5.13 -12.88
C PHE A 101 6.48 -5.38 -12.01
N VAL A 102 5.89 -6.58 -12.12
CA VAL A 102 4.68 -6.94 -11.36
C VAL A 102 4.94 -6.86 -9.86
N ARG A 103 6.10 -7.36 -9.41
CA ARG A 103 6.50 -7.28 -8.00
C ARG A 103 6.60 -5.83 -7.53
N GLY A 104 7.30 -4.96 -8.27
CA GLY A 104 7.45 -3.54 -7.95
C GLY A 104 6.10 -2.82 -7.92
N PHE A 105 5.23 -3.09 -8.89
CA PHE A 105 3.88 -2.58 -8.93
C PHE A 105 3.06 -2.99 -7.70
N MET A 106 3.07 -4.27 -7.35
CA MET A 106 2.29 -4.79 -6.22
C MET A 106 2.80 -4.27 -4.88
N VAL A 107 4.12 -4.36 -4.64
CA VAL A 107 4.74 -3.88 -3.40
C VAL A 107 4.44 -2.40 -3.17
N ALA A 108 4.68 -1.57 -4.17
CA ALA A 108 4.45 -0.14 -4.06
C ALA A 108 2.96 0.19 -3.91
N SER A 109 2.08 -0.45 -4.67
CA SER A 109 0.63 -0.24 -4.56
C SER A 109 0.10 -0.56 -3.16
N LEU A 110 0.49 -1.71 -2.61
CA LEU A 110 0.06 -2.12 -1.27
C LEU A 110 0.66 -1.20 -0.20
N LEU A 111 1.98 -0.97 -0.24
CA LEU A 111 2.66 -0.16 0.77
C LEU A 111 2.14 1.28 0.82
N PHE A 112 1.95 1.90 -0.35
CA PHE A 112 1.53 3.30 -0.43
C PHE A 112 0.04 3.51 -0.11
N CYS A 113 -0.80 2.50 -0.29
CA CYS A 113 -2.22 2.57 0.07
C CYS A 113 -2.48 2.23 1.55
N ILE A 114 -1.64 1.40 2.17
CA ILE A 114 -1.82 0.95 3.54
C ILE A 114 -1.23 1.99 4.49
N GLY A 115 -2.09 2.64 5.26
CA GLY A 115 -1.65 3.54 6.31
C GLY A 115 -2.66 4.66 6.61
N PRO A 116 -2.71 5.11 7.87
CA PRO A 116 -3.69 6.11 8.30
C PRO A 116 -3.53 7.45 7.58
N MET A 117 -2.29 7.84 7.24
CA MET A 117 -2.03 9.09 6.51
C MET A 117 -2.66 9.12 5.12
N ALA A 118 -2.76 7.95 4.42
CA ALA A 118 -3.40 7.88 3.12
C ALA A 118 -4.89 8.18 3.23
N ILE A 119 -5.55 7.64 4.26
CA ILE A 119 -6.98 7.75 4.47
C ILE A 119 -7.34 9.13 5.03
N LEU A 120 -6.76 9.49 6.19
CA LEU A 120 -7.03 10.76 6.85
C LEU A 120 -6.66 11.95 5.97
N GLY A 121 -5.48 11.90 5.34
CA GLY A 121 -5.03 12.96 4.46
C GLY A 121 -5.90 13.10 3.22
N SER A 122 -6.41 11.99 2.65
CA SER A 122 -7.33 12.06 1.52
C SER A 122 -8.70 12.60 1.94
N ILE A 123 -9.17 12.29 3.15
CA ILE A 123 -10.40 12.87 3.70
C ILE A 123 -10.23 14.38 3.92
N GLN A 124 -9.13 14.82 4.54
CA GLN A 124 -8.85 16.24 4.77
C GLN A 124 -8.73 17.02 3.46
N ASP A 125 -7.95 16.50 2.51
CA ASP A 125 -7.80 17.11 1.17
C ASP A 125 -9.14 17.18 0.42
N GLY A 126 -10.00 16.17 0.58
CA GLY A 126 -11.32 16.13 -0.05
C GLY A 126 -12.33 17.10 0.58
N LEU A 127 -12.31 17.28 1.91
CA LEU A 127 -13.25 18.11 2.65
C LEU A 127 -12.91 19.59 2.63
N THR A 128 -11.65 19.91 2.93
CA THR A 128 -11.20 21.28 3.22
C THR A 128 -10.16 21.80 2.23
N GLY A 129 -9.66 20.92 1.35
CA GLY A 129 -8.51 21.24 0.50
C GLY A 129 -7.18 21.27 1.26
N ASP A 130 -7.15 20.90 2.55
CA ASP A 130 -5.92 20.78 3.33
C ASP A 130 -5.18 19.50 2.95
N TYR A 131 -4.12 19.68 2.17
CA TYR A 131 -3.27 18.59 1.67
C TYR A 131 -1.99 18.36 2.49
N ASN A 132 -1.80 19.06 3.62
CA ASN A 132 -0.54 19.00 4.38
C ASN A 132 -0.17 17.57 4.79
N LEU A 133 -1.12 16.79 5.30
CA LEU A 133 -0.88 15.40 5.69
C LEU A 133 -0.47 14.52 4.50
N LEU A 134 -1.11 14.71 3.34
CA LEU A 134 -0.72 14.02 2.11
C LEU A 134 0.62 14.51 1.56
N ALA A 135 0.99 15.79 1.74
CA ALA A 135 2.28 16.30 1.32
C ALA A 135 3.42 15.66 2.11
N VAL A 136 3.27 15.52 3.44
CA VAL A 136 4.21 14.75 4.28
C VAL A 136 4.31 13.31 3.80
N LYS A 137 3.16 12.65 3.60
CA LYS A 137 3.13 11.28 3.08
C LYS A 137 3.80 11.18 1.71
N SER A 138 3.53 12.12 0.81
CA SER A 138 4.13 12.15 -0.54
C SER A 138 5.65 12.20 -0.49
N THR A 139 6.21 12.94 0.46
CA THR A 139 7.65 12.97 0.68
C THR A 139 8.18 11.58 1.05
N LEU A 140 7.51 10.89 1.99
CA LEU A 140 7.88 9.53 2.39
C LEU A 140 7.75 8.54 1.24
N ASP A 141 6.65 8.58 0.49
CA ASP A 141 6.40 7.72 -0.66
C ASP A 141 7.42 7.99 -1.79
N GLY A 142 7.80 9.26 -2.00
CA GLY A 142 8.84 9.65 -2.95
C GLY A 142 10.20 9.04 -2.60
N PHE A 143 10.64 9.13 -1.36
CA PHE A 143 11.88 8.48 -0.91
C PHE A 143 11.81 6.95 -1.02
N ALA A 144 10.70 6.35 -0.61
CA ALA A 144 10.49 4.92 -0.76
C ALA A 144 10.51 4.52 -2.24
N SER A 145 9.94 5.34 -3.13
CA SER A 145 9.96 5.10 -4.57
C SER A 145 11.37 5.12 -5.15
N ILE A 146 12.28 5.97 -4.66
CA ILE A 146 13.70 5.93 -5.06
C ILE A 146 14.29 4.54 -4.76
N ALA A 147 14.12 4.08 -3.54
CA ALA A 147 14.69 2.81 -3.11
C ALA A 147 14.03 1.61 -3.84
N PHE A 148 12.69 1.58 -3.92
CA PHE A 148 11.97 0.50 -4.60
C PHE A 148 12.24 0.49 -6.11
N ALA A 149 12.21 1.63 -6.79
CA ALA A 149 12.43 1.67 -8.24
C ALA A 149 13.88 1.36 -8.61
N SER A 150 14.86 1.69 -7.76
CA SER A 150 16.26 1.30 -7.98
C SER A 150 16.46 -0.22 -7.96
N THR A 151 15.60 -0.95 -7.26
CA THR A 151 15.71 -2.40 -7.05
C THR A 151 14.67 -3.20 -7.85
N LEU A 152 13.40 -2.76 -7.83
CA LEU A 152 12.26 -3.43 -8.46
C LEU A 152 11.87 -2.86 -9.83
N GLY A 153 12.48 -1.73 -10.21
CA GLY A 153 12.32 -1.16 -11.55
C GLY A 153 11.05 -0.34 -11.74
N VAL A 154 10.68 -0.18 -13.01
CA VAL A 154 9.64 0.77 -13.46
C VAL A 154 8.23 0.44 -12.95
N GLY A 155 7.95 -0.80 -12.57
CA GLY A 155 6.64 -1.20 -12.01
C GLY A 155 6.20 -0.35 -10.82
N VAL A 156 7.16 0.18 -10.04
CA VAL A 156 6.88 1.07 -8.91
C VAL A 156 6.16 2.36 -9.34
N LEU A 157 6.53 2.94 -10.48
CA LEU A 157 5.87 4.17 -10.98
C LEU A 157 4.40 3.93 -11.29
N PHE A 158 4.08 2.74 -11.81
CA PHE A 158 2.71 2.37 -12.16
C PHE A 158 1.80 2.14 -10.95
N SER A 159 2.33 2.02 -9.74
CA SER A 159 1.54 2.05 -8.50
C SER A 159 0.74 3.34 -8.35
N SER A 160 1.16 4.43 -9.00
CA SER A 160 0.44 5.70 -9.06
C SER A 160 -1.00 5.57 -9.58
N VAL A 161 -1.29 4.59 -10.43
CA VAL A 161 -2.65 4.30 -10.90
C VAL A 161 -3.53 3.84 -9.73
N ILE A 162 -3.01 2.93 -8.91
CA ILE A 162 -3.72 2.45 -7.71
C ILE A 162 -3.85 3.58 -6.68
N LEU A 163 -2.79 4.38 -6.49
CA LEU A 163 -2.83 5.57 -5.63
C LEU A 163 -3.92 6.56 -6.06
N LEU A 164 -4.03 6.84 -7.36
CA LEU A 164 -5.05 7.74 -7.90
C LEU A 164 -6.46 7.22 -7.59
N ILE A 165 -6.71 5.93 -7.83
CA ILE A 165 -8.01 5.31 -7.59
C ILE A 165 -8.32 5.31 -6.08
N TYR A 166 -7.36 4.92 -5.25
CA TYR A 166 -7.55 4.77 -3.81
C TYR A 166 -7.68 6.13 -3.11
N GLN A 167 -6.65 6.99 -3.18
CA GLN A 167 -6.66 8.31 -2.53
C GLN A 167 -7.68 9.24 -3.17
N GLY A 168 -7.76 9.24 -4.51
CA GLY A 168 -8.74 10.02 -5.24
C GLY A 168 -10.17 9.60 -4.91
N GLY A 169 -10.44 8.30 -4.84
CA GLY A 169 -11.73 7.76 -4.43
C GLY A 169 -12.12 8.17 -3.00
N ILE A 170 -11.18 8.08 -2.05
CA ILE A 170 -11.40 8.54 -0.67
C ILE A 170 -11.66 10.05 -0.63
N SER A 171 -10.88 10.86 -1.37
CA SER A 171 -11.08 12.32 -1.41
C SER A 171 -12.45 12.70 -2.00
N LEU A 172 -12.93 11.97 -3.00
CA LEU A 172 -14.26 12.19 -3.58
C LEU A 172 -15.39 11.81 -2.62
N LEU A 173 -15.18 10.79 -1.80
CA LEU A 173 -16.14 10.31 -0.80
C LEU A 173 -15.94 10.95 0.58
N ALA A 174 -15.05 11.93 0.70
CA ALA A 174 -14.62 12.50 1.97
C ALA A 174 -15.77 13.02 2.83
N GLY A 175 -16.79 13.66 2.22
CA GLY A 175 -17.98 14.16 2.95
C GLY A 175 -18.74 13.05 3.65
N THR A 176 -18.89 11.89 3.04
CA THR A 176 -19.56 10.74 3.66
C THR A 176 -18.66 10.04 4.67
N LEU A 177 -17.38 9.85 4.33
CA LEU A 177 -16.44 9.14 5.19
C LEU A 177 -16.15 9.86 6.50
N SER A 178 -16.08 11.19 6.48
CA SER A 178 -15.80 12.00 7.68
C SER A 178 -16.89 11.93 8.73
N THR A 179 -18.14 11.64 8.33
CA THR A 179 -19.27 11.49 9.27
C THR A 179 -19.36 10.11 9.89
N ILE A 180 -18.66 9.12 9.31
CA ILE A 180 -18.74 7.71 9.71
C ILE A 180 -17.50 7.27 10.47
N ILE A 181 -16.30 7.71 10.03
CA ILE A 181 -15.02 7.23 10.56
C ILE A 181 -14.72 7.91 11.89
N THR A 182 -14.57 7.10 12.95
CA THR A 182 -14.18 7.52 14.29
C THR A 182 -12.73 7.14 14.60
N ASP A 183 -12.13 7.73 15.65
CA ASP A 183 -10.76 7.41 16.07
C ASP A 183 -10.56 5.92 16.37
N PRO A 184 -11.46 5.22 17.12
CA PRO A 184 -11.36 3.77 17.31
C PRO A 184 -11.38 2.98 16.00
N MET A 185 -12.25 3.36 15.05
CA MET A 185 -12.25 2.73 13.71
C MET A 185 -10.93 2.91 12.99
N MET A 186 -10.33 4.10 13.08
CA MET A 186 -9.04 4.40 12.46
C MET A 186 -7.90 3.63 13.13
N ASN A 187 -7.93 3.46 14.46
CA ASN A 187 -6.93 2.70 15.20
C ASN A 187 -6.94 1.23 14.78
N GLU A 188 -8.12 0.60 14.75
CA GLU A 188 -8.24 -0.82 14.35
C GLU A 188 -7.93 -1.03 12.85
N MET A 189 -8.31 -0.10 11.99
CA MET A 189 -7.94 -0.14 10.58
C MET A 189 -6.43 0.02 10.38
N THR A 190 -5.80 0.92 11.15
CA THR A 190 -4.33 1.10 11.14
C THR A 190 -3.62 -0.17 11.61
N ALA A 191 -4.09 -0.77 12.70
CA ALA A 191 -3.54 -2.00 13.23
C ALA A 191 -3.68 -3.17 12.26
N THR A 192 -4.85 -3.30 11.61
CA THR A 192 -5.09 -4.28 10.55
C THR A 192 -4.12 -4.07 9.37
N GLY A 193 -3.95 -2.83 8.94
CA GLY A 193 -2.95 -2.45 7.93
C GLY A 193 -1.53 -2.84 8.34
N GLY A 194 -1.20 -2.71 9.62
CA GLY A 194 0.09 -3.16 10.18
C GLY A 194 0.34 -4.65 9.95
N VAL A 195 -0.65 -5.51 10.21
CA VAL A 195 -0.56 -6.96 9.95
C VAL A 195 -0.35 -7.24 8.47
N ILE A 196 -1.04 -6.51 7.59
CA ILE A 196 -0.88 -6.63 6.13
C ILE A 196 0.55 -6.24 5.71
N LEU A 197 1.12 -5.16 6.29
CA LEU A 197 2.51 -4.75 6.02
C LEU A 197 3.53 -5.79 6.47
N VAL A 198 3.31 -6.45 7.61
CA VAL A 198 4.14 -7.60 8.02
C VAL A 198 4.04 -8.71 6.98
N GLY A 199 2.84 -9.05 6.53
CA GLY A 199 2.64 -10.02 5.44
C GLY A 199 3.38 -9.65 4.16
N LEU A 200 3.34 -8.37 3.76
CA LEU A 200 4.03 -7.83 2.60
C LEU A 200 5.57 -7.95 2.75
N ALA A 201 6.09 -7.63 3.93
CA ALA A 201 7.50 -7.76 4.25
C ALA A 201 7.98 -9.20 4.06
N PHE A 202 7.27 -10.17 4.66
CA PHE A 202 7.62 -11.59 4.59
C PHE A 202 7.45 -12.20 3.21
N SER A 203 6.40 -11.81 2.48
CA SER A 203 6.06 -12.42 1.19
C SER A 203 6.84 -11.79 0.03
N ASN A 204 6.76 -10.46 -0.09
CA ASN A 204 7.18 -9.78 -1.31
C ASN A 204 8.57 -9.15 -1.22
N LEU A 205 9.03 -8.79 -0.02
CA LEU A 205 10.33 -8.15 0.18
C LEU A 205 11.40 -9.13 0.64
N LEU A 206 11.14 -9.91 1.69
CA LEU A 206 12.07 -10.91 2.22
C LEU A 206 11.98 -12.27 1.52
N GLU A 207 10.92 -12.52 0.75
CA GLU A 207 10.66 -13.77 0.01
C GLU A 207 10.72 -15.05 0.88
N ILE A 208 10.35 -14.96 2.17
CA ILE A 208 10.39 -16.08 3.10
C ILE A 208 9.28 -17.08 2.79
N LYS A 209 8.06 -16.58 2.55
CA LYS A 209 6.89 -17.41 2.24
C LYS A 209 5.93 -16.63 1.35
N LYS A 210 5.46 -17.25 0.27
CA LYS A 210 4.42 -16.66 -0.58
C LYS A 210 3.11 -16.56 0.19
N ILE A 211 2.64 -15.34 0.43
CA ILE A 211 1.36 -15.01 1.03
C ILE A 211 0.61 -14.12 0.03
N ARG A 212 -0.65 -14.37 -0.19
CA ARG A 212 -1.51 -13.54 -1.06
C ARG A 212 -1.95 -12.29 -0.31
N VAL A 213 -1.03 -11.35 -0.14
CA VAL A 213 -1.22 -10.15 0.70
C VAL A 213 -2.33 -9.25 0.15
N GLY A 214 -2.51 -9.18 -1.16
CA GLY A 214 -3.59 -8.42 -1.77
C GLY A 214 -4.97 -8.90 -1.34
N ASN A 215 -5.14 -10.19 -1.03
CA ASN A 215 -6.41 -10.73 -0.53
C ASN A 215 -6.73 -10.31 0.91
N PHE A 216 -5.80 -9.67 1.62
CA PHE A 216 -6.07 -9.09 2.93
C PHE A 216 -6.65 -7.67 2.87
N LEU A 217 -6.63 -7.01 1.70
CA LEU A 217 -7.10 -5.62 1.58
C LEU A 217 -8.53 -5.38 2.09
N PRO A 218 -9.53 -6.28 1.89
CA PRO A 218 -10.86 -6.06 2.44
C PRO A 218 -10.88 -5.97 3.97
N ALA A 219 -9.89 -6.54 4.67
CA ALA A 219 -9.80 -6.43 6.12
C ALA A 219 -9.71 -4.97 6.61
N LEU A 220 -9.13 -4.07 5.79
CA LEU A 220 -9.09 -2.64 6.09
C LEU A 220 -10.49 -2.01 6.18
N ALA A 221 -11.46 -2.51 5.41
CA ALA A 221 -12.84 -2.06 5.48
C ALA A 221 -13.65 -2.82 6.54
N VAL A 222 -13.31 -4.09 6.78
CA VAL A 222 -13.99 -4.94 7.77
C VAL A 222 -13.67 -4.49 9.18
N ALA A 223 -12.45 -4.05 9.47
CA ALA A 223 -12.05 -3.59 10.81
C ALA A 223 -12.95 -2.45 11.34
N PRO A 224 -13.10 -1.30 10.64
CA PRO A 224 -14.00 -0.24 11.08
C PRO A 224 -15.47 -0.68 11.12
N LEU A 225 -15.90 -1.60 10.25
CA LEU A 225 -17.25 -2.14 10.27
C LEU A 225 -17.52 -2.93 11.57
N ILE A 226 -16.56 -3.75 12.02
CA ILE A 226 -16.68 -4.48 13.28
C ILE A 226 -16.77 -3.49 14.45
N VAL A 227 -15.92 -2.45 14.50
CA VAL A 227 -15.99 -1.39 15.52
C VAL A 227 -17.37 -0.74 15.53
N TRP A 228 -17.90 -0.39 14.36
CA TRP A 228 -19.21 0.23 14.23
C TRP A 228 -20.34 -0.67 14.74
N ILE A 229 -20.27 -1.97 14.47
CA ILE A 229 -21.25 -2.94 14.97
C ILE A 229 -21.18 -3.01 16.50
N ILE A 230 -19.97 -3.18 17.07
CA ILE A 230 -19.78 -3.29 18.53
C ILE A 230 -20.22 -2.02 19.25
N ALA A 231 -20.01 -0.83 18.67
CA ALA A 231 -20.44 0.44 19.28
C ALA A 231 -21.97 0.64 19.34
N LYS A 232 -22.76 -0.23 18.70
CA LYS A 232 -24.23 -0.19 18.73
C LYS A 232 -24.83 -1.07 19.83
N PHE A 233 -24.04 -1.95 20.42
CA PHE A 233 -24.44 -2.85 21.52
C PHE A 233 -23.77 -2.45 22.83
#